data_f962b5d3dd2e4c5169e1a92cef8b0bcc
#
_entry.id   f962b5d3dd2e4c5169e1a92cef8b0bcc
#
_cell.length_a   1.000
_cell.length_b   1.000
_cell.length_c   1.000
_cell.angle_alpha   90.00
_cell.angle_beta   90.00
_cell.angle_gamma   90.00
#
_symmetry.space_group_name_H-M   'P 1'
#
loop_
_entity.id
_entity.type
_entity.pdbx_description
1 polymer ?
#
loop_
_entity_poly.entity_id
_entity_poly.type
_entity_poly.pdbx_seq_one_letter_code
_entity_poly.pdbx_strand_id
1 'polypeptide(L)'
;KNENSNYFNQINYLFKNSKNSEIFFKPGRVLMQDFTGIPAIADLAAMREKFYEKGGDIKKINPLLPVDLIIDHSINVNFYGNSKALQMNTNREFEENAERYNFLKWSQSNFKNFRIVPPGNGICHQVNLEYLAQGVCTKKYNNSYLAYPDTVIGTDSHTTMINSLGVLGWGVGGIEAEAVILGQPITILVPQVICVNLKKSLKEGVTATDLVLNLTNLLRKKNVVGKFVEFHGEGLRNLSLPDRATIANMAPEYGATCGFFPTDKVTINYLKLTGRKKEHIDLVEYYLKKQNLFNDQNNEKIKFTKTVNFDLSRIGPCVAGPKRPQDLIKLSNVSVNFKKQYNLKENNSPIELRNALPGELSHHKRSLFYRDEFEQFYTDSDLTKMKNHISYFENNNVNSIDSYYGVTNLNESR
;
A
#
# COMPACT_ATOMS: atom_id res chain seq x y z
N LYS A 1 -7.50 24.12 35.14
CA LYS A 1 -7.90 25.29 34.28
C LYS A 1 -6.71 25.94 33.56
N ASN A 2 -5.48 25.82 34.09
CA ASN A 2 -4.31 26.49 33.47
C ASN A 2 -3.59 25.66 32.37
N GLU A 3 -3.72 24.36 32.32
CA GLU A 3 -3.08 23.53 31.32
C GLU A 3 -3.70 23.75 29.93
N ASN A 4 -5.02 23.90 29.84
CA ASN A 4 -5.70 24.11 28.56
C ASN A 4 -5.33 25.45 27.87
N SER A 5 -5.05 26.50 28.63
CA SER A 5 -4.66 27.79 28.05
C SER A 5 -3.28 27.74 27.40
N ASN A 6 -2.39 26.89 27.92
CA ASN A 6 -1.03 26.74 27.40
C ASN A 6 -1.03 25.96 26.07
N TYR A 7 -1.89 24.95 25.90
CA TYR A 7 -2.04 24.22 24.64
C TYR A 7 -2.61 25.10 23.52
N PHE A 8 -3.64 25.92 23.81
CA PHE A 8 -4.20 26.84 22.81
C PHE A 8 -3.17 27.91 22.40
N ASN A 9 -2.37 28.40 23.31
CA ASN A 9 -1.32 29.35 22.99
C ASN A 9 -0.20 28.70 22.16
N GLN A 10 0.19 27.47 22.46
CA GLN A 10 1.15 26.71 21.67
C GLN A 10 0.61 26.44 20.25
N ILE A 11 -0.64 26.03 20.10
CA ILE A 11 -1.27 25.81 18.80
C ILE A 11 -1.31 27.13 18.02
N ASN A 12 -1.74 28.22 18.60
CA ASN A 12 -1.75 29.52 17.96
C ASN A 12 -0.35 30.02 17.57
N TYR A 13 0.66 29.75 18.39
CA TYR A 13 2.06 30.05 18.08
C TYR A 13 2.56 29.23 16.88
N LEU A 14 2.25 27.94 16.84
CA LEU A 14 2.57 27.04 15.73
C LEU A 14 1.94 27.51 14.42
N PHE A 15 0.66 27.93 14.45
CA PHE A 15 -0.01 28.49 13.26
C PHE A 15 0.59 29.81 12.78
N LYS A 16 1.05 30.65 13.67
CA LYS A 16 1.67 31.94 13.32
C LYS A 16 3.11 31.82 12.83
N ASN A 17 3.86 30.81 13.33
CA ASN A 17 5.29 30.63 13.07
C ASN A 17 5.59 29.33 12.30
N SER A 18 4.66 28.86 11.47
CA SER A 18 4.63 27.50 10.91
C SER A 18 5.83 27.09 10.05
N LYS A 19 6.70 28.00 9.65
CA LYS A 19 7.74 27.66 8.65
C LYS A 19 8.88 26.77 9.17
N ASN A 20 9.12 26.68 10.50
CA ASN A 20 10.19 25.86 11.08
C ASN A 20 9.82 25.32 12.48
N SER A 21 8.55 25.24 12.81
CA SER A 21 8.12 24.74 14.12
C SER A 21 7.99 23.23 14.09
N GLU A 22 8.49 22.58 15.13
CA GLU A 22 8.34 21.13 15.35
C GLU A 22 7.08 20.85 16.16
N ILE A 23 6.43 19.74 15.85
CA ILE A 23 5.34 19.18 16.63
C ILE A 23 5.65 17.75 17.03
N PHE A 24 5.20 17.37 18.21
CA PHE A 24 5.33 16.03 18.74
C PHE A 24 4.04 15.26 18.50
N PHE A 25 4.07 14.35 17.55
CA PHE A 25 2.92 13.56 17.17
C PHE A 25 2.93 12.20 17.85
N LYS A 26 1.81 11.85 18.50
CA LYS A 26 1.57 10.50 19.04
C LYS A 26 0.45 9.84 18.25
N PRO A 27 0.72 8.80 17.46
CA PRO A 27 -0.33 8.07 16.75
C PRO A 27 -1.22 7.30 17.72
N GLY A 28 -2.42 6.98 17.27
CA GLY A 28 -3.37 6.18 18.05
C GLY A 28 -2.99 4.70 18.15
N ARG A 29 -2.30 4.18 17.15
CA ARG A 29 -1.88 2.77 17.04
C ARG A 29 -0.71 2.59 16.08
N VAL A 30 -0.10 1.39 16.13
CA VAL A 30 0.99 0.98 15.25
C VAL A 30 0.57 -0.25 14.45
N LEU A 31 0.84 -0.23 13.15
CA LEU A 31 0.63 -1.33 12.23
C LEU A 31 1.98 -1.92 11.81
N MET A 32 2.12 -3.23 11.91
CA MET A 32 3.33 -3.92 11.49
C MET A 32 3.00 -5.02 10.49
N GLN A 33 3.86 -5.18 9.51
CA GLN A 33 3.92 -6.41 8.73
C GLN A 33 4.97 -7.36 9.35
N ASP A 34 4.94 -8.63 8.97
CA ASP A 34 5.77 -9.65 9.60
C ASP A 34 7.28 -9.45 9.39
N PHE A 35 7.74 -9.04 8.20
CA PHE A 35 9.18 -8.88 7.93
C PHE A 35 9.85 -7.79 8.76
N THR A 36 9.15 -6.71 9.06
CA THR A 36 9.68 -5.58 9.82
C THR A 36 9.21 -5.60 11.27
N GLY A 37 8.06 -6.22 11.55
CA GLY A 37 7.47 -6.27 12.87
C GLY A 37 8.10 -7.34 13.77
N ILE A 38 8.48 -8.50 13.22
CA ILE A 38 9.10 -9.57 14.02
C ILE A 38 10.43 -9.11 14.64
N PRO A 39 11.37 -8.47 13.92
CA PRO A 39 12.55 -7.89 14.53
C PRO A 39 12.23 -6.91 15.67
N ALA A 40 11.27 -6.01 15.46
CA ALA A 40 10.87 -5.05 16.48
C ALA A 40 10.33 -5.72 17.77
N ILE A 41 9.57 -6.79 17.64
CA ILE A 41 9.10 -7.57 18.79
C ILE A 41 10.21 -8.37 19.44
N ALA A 42 11.18 -8.86 18.66
CA ALA A 42 12.38 -9.52 19.20
C ALA A 42 13.22 -8.56 20.04
N ASP A 43 13.36 -7.31 19.61
CA ASP A 43 14.02 -6.27 20.39
C ASP A 43 13.31 -5.96 21.71
N LEU A 44 11.96 -5.90 21.70
CA LEU A 44 11.19 -5.77 22.93
C LEU A 44 11.39 -6.98 23.89
N ALA A 45 11.52 -8.19 23.33
CA ALA A 45 11.81 -9.38 24.13
C ALA A 45 13.21 -9.31 24.74
N ALA A 46 14.22 -8.92 23.96
CA ALA A 46 15.59 -8.71 24.44
C ALA A 46 15.67 -7.59 25.50
N MET A 47 14.90 -6.51 25.35
CA MET A 47 14.77 -5.47 26.37
C MET A 47 14.21 -6.02 27.69
N ARG A 48 13.21 -6.93 27.65
CA ARG A 48 12.69 -7.59 28.85
C ARG A 48 13.75 -8.41 29.54
N GLU A 49 14.49 -9.23 28.80
CA GLU A 49 15.58 -10.05 29.33
C GLU A 49 16.61 -9.18 30.03
N LYS A 50 17.09 -8.14 29.34
CA LYS A 50 18.09 -7.22 29.89
C LYS A 50 17.60 -6.44 31.12
N PHE A 51 16.31 -6.08 31.09
CA PHE A 51 15.70 -5.40 32.25
C PHE A 51 15.56 -6.33 33.48
N TYR A 52 15.23 -7.60 33.24
CA TYR A 52 15.18 -8.62 34.27
C TYR A 52 16.56 -8.89 34.90
N GLU A 53 17.62 -9.04 34.12
CA GLU A 53 18.98 -9.20 34.58
C GLU A 53 19.43 -8.06 35.52
N LYS A 54 18.88 -6.85 35.31
CA LYS A 54 19.13 -5.69 36.15
C LYS A 54 18.17 -5.58 37.34
N GLY A 55 17.38 -6.62 37.64
CA GLY A 55 16.41 -6.64 38.76
C GLY A 55 15.11 -5.86 38.46
N GLY A 56 14.84 -5.51 37.23
CA GLY A 56 13.62 -4.78 36.82
C GLY A 56 12.40 -5.68 36.64
N ASP A 57 11.22 -5.10 36.76
CA ASP A 57 9.96 -5.79 36.48
C ASP A 57 9.68 -5.81 34.97
N ILE A 58 9.75 -7.00 34.35
CA ILE A 58 9.52 -7.22 32.92
C ILE A 58 8.15 -6.74 32.44
N LYS A 59 7.15 -6.67 33.33
CA LYS A 59 5.81 -6.16 33.04
C LYS A 59 5.79 -4.69 32.64
N LYS A 60 6.86 -3.94 32.94
CA LYS A 60 7.01 -2.54 32.52
C LYS A 60 7.38 -2.38 31.05
N ILE A 61 7.99 -3.41 30.43
CA ILE A 61 8.32 -3.41 29.02
C ILE A 61 7.14 -4.01 28.23
N ASN A 62 6.28 -3.16 27.76
CA ASN A 62 5.09 -3.49 26.97
C ASN A 62 4.79 -2.37 25.97
N PRO A 63 4.15 -2.68 24.85
CA PRO A 63 3.55 -1.66 23.99
C PRO A 63 2.60 -0.74 24.77
N LEU A 64 2.84 0.56 24.72
CA LEU A 64 2.00 1.57 25.36
C LEU A 64 0.82 1.98 24.47
N LEU A 65 0.88 1.66 23.17
CA LEU A 65 -0.15 1.84 22.17
C LEU A 65 -0.61 0.48 21.64
N PRO A 66 -1.82 0.37 21.07
CA PRO A 66 -2.24 -0.81 20.34
C PRO A 66 -1.30 -1.08 19.17
N VAL A 67 -0.84 -2.32 19.04
CA VAL A 67 0.01 -2.80 17.97
C VAL A 67 -0.68 -3.97 17.29
N ASP A 68 -0.89 -3.87 16.00
CA ASP A 68 -1.38 -4.95 15.14
C ASP A 68 -0.26 -5.41 14.22
N LEU A 69 0.15 -6.68 14.32
CA LEU A 69 1.09 -7.30 13.41
C LEU A 69 0.33 -8.24 12.46
N ILE A 70 0.49 -8.05 11.17
CA ILE A 70 -0.20 -8.83 10.14
C ILE A 70 0.83 -9.66 9.37
N ILE A 71 0.55 -10.96 9.27
CA ILE A 71 1.37 -11.89 8.50
C ILE A 71 0.76 -11.99 7.11
N ASP A 72 1.35 -11.32 6.13
CA ASP A 72 0.79 -11.17 4.78
C ASP A 72 1.69 -11.61 3.62
N HIS A 73 2.96 -11.93 3.88
CA HIS A 73 3.93 -12.24 2.83
C HIS A 73 4.23 -13.72 2.65
N SER A 74 3.54 -14.57 3.33
CA SER A 74 4.17 -15.77 3.75
C SER A 74 3.91 -16.99 2.86
N ILE A 75 2.82 -17.08 2.12
CA ILE A 75 2.52 -18.32 1.43
C ILE A 75 3.20 -18.36 0.07
N ASN A 76 4.33 -19.05 -0.01
CA ASN A 76 4.95 -19.41 -1.28
C ASN A 76 4.12 -20.47 -2.00
N VAL A 77 3.92 -20.30 -3.31
CA VAL A 77 3.21 -21.27 -4.14
C VAL A 77 4.19 -22.34 -4.60
N ASN A 78 4.32 -23.40 -3.81
CA ASN A 78 5.13 -24.58 -4.14
C ASN A 78 4.31 -25.67 -4.83
N PHE A 79 3.02 -25.71 -4.55
CA PHE A 79 2.07 -26.66 -5.12
C PHE A 79 0.97 -25.91 -5.86
N TYR A 80 0.63 -26.35 -7.07
CA TYR A 80 -0.35 -25.73 -7.94
C TYR A 80 -1.08 -26.76 -8.82
N GLY A 81 -2.13 -26.37 -9.51
CA GLY A 81 -2.84 -27.19 -10.49
C GLY A 81 -3.66 -28.33 -9.90
N ASN A 82 -3.94 -28.34 -8.59
CA ASN A 82 -4.80 -29.33 -7.97
C ASN A 82 -5.61 -28.77 -6.80
N SER A 83 -6.71 -29.43 -6.44
CA SER A 83 -7.63 -28.96 -5.38
C SER A 83 -7.03 -28.93 -3.97
N LYS A 84 -5.92 -29.62 -3.72
CA LYS A 84 -5.23 -29.67 -2.43
C LYS A 84 -4.07 -28.67 -2.32
N ALA A 85 -3.75 -27.97 -3.42
CA ALA A 85 -2.59 -27.07 -3.48
C ALA A 85 -2.58 -26.02 -2.37
N LEU A 86 -3.72 -25.38 -2.09
CA LEU A 86 -3.84 -24.40 -1.00
C LEU A 86 -3.45 -25.01 0.36
N GLN A 87 -4.00 -26.16 0.69
CA GLN A 87 -3.70 -26.83 1.97
C GLN A 87 -2.24 -27.24 2.06
N MET A 88 -1.67 -27.77 0.98
CA MET A 88 -0.27 -28.18 0.94
C MET A 88 0.68 -27.01 1.11
N ASN A 89 0.42 -25.87 0.44
CA ASN A 89 1.21 -24.64 0.60
C ASN A 89 1.08 -24.09 2.04
N THR A 90 -0.12 -24.10 2.61
CA THR A 90 -0.34 -23.63 3.98
C THR A 90 0.41 -24.49 4.99
N ASN A 91 0.35 -25.82 4.88
CA ASN A 91 1.07 -26.73 5.76
C ASN A 91 2.57 -26.49 5.67
N ARG A 92 3.11 -26.38 4.47
CA ARG A 92 4.52 -26.10 4.24
C ARG A 92 4.96 -24.77 4.84
N GLU A 93 4.14 -23.75 4.70
CA GLU A 93 4.37 -22.43 5.32
C GLU A 93 4.55 -22.55 6.85
N PHE A 94 3.66 -23.29 7.51
CA PHE A 94 3.74 -23.49 8.96
C PHE A 94 4.93 -24.35 9.38
N GLU A 95 5.31 -25.34 8.57
CA GLU A 95 6.50 -26.17 8.81
C GLU A 95 7.79 -25.35 8.67
N GLU A 96 7.95 -24.63 7.58
CA GLU A 96 9.16 -23.84 7.30
C GLU A 96 9.34 -22.65 8.25
N ASN A 97 8.26 -22.09 8.77
CA ASN A 97 8.27 -20.92 9.65
C ASN A 97 7.84 -21.23 11.09
N ALA A 98 7.94 -22.50 11.52
CA ALA A 98 7.44 -22.94 12.84
C ALA A 98 8.05 -22.13 14.00
N GLU A 99 9.36 -21.84 13.97
CA GLU A 99 10.05 -21.06 14.98
C GLU A 99 9.49 -19.62 15.05
N ARG A 100 9.34 -18.97 13.90
CA ARG A 100 8.74 -17.64 13.78
C ARG A 100 7.34 -17.59 14.39
N TYR A 101 6.47 -18.54 14.06
CA TYR A 101 5.10 -18.55 14.54
C TYR A 101 4.99 -18.90 16.02
N ASN A 102 5.87 -19.75 16.54
CA ASN A 102 5.97 -20.02 17.96
C ASN A 102 6.39 -18.77 18.75
N PHE A 103 7.37 -18.02 18.25
CA PHE A 103 7.78 -16.76 18.84
C PHE A 103 6.65 -15.72 18.83
N LEU A 104 5.93 -15.58 17.72
CA LEU A 104 4.81 -14.66 17.63
C LEU A 104 3.67 -15.04 18.56
N LYS A 105 3.32 -16.34 18.65
CA LYS A 105 2.30 -16.83 19.58
C LYS A 105 2.68 -16.56 21.04
N TRP A 106 3.95 -16.78 21.38
CA TRP A 106 4.49 -16.40 22.68
C TRP A 106 4.37 -14.90 22.92
N SER A 107 4.73 -14.10 21.94
CA SER A 107 4.69 -12.63 22.02
C SER A 107 3.28 -12.12 22.29
N GLN A 108 2.27 -12.61 21.56
CA GLN A 108 0.88 -12.23 21.76
C GLN A 108 0.37 -12.58 23.17
N SER A 109 0.86 -13.68 23.77
CA SER A 109 0.48 -14.09 25.11
C SER A 109 1.18 -13.27 26.21
N ASN A 110 2.35 -12.73 25.92
CA ASN A 110 3.21 -12.08 26.91
C ASN A 110 3.20 -10.56 26.84
N PHE A 111 2.97 -9.96 25.70
CA PHE A 111 2.87 -8.51 25.55
C PHE A 111 1.42 -8.04 25.62
N LYS A 112 1.17 -6.99 26.40
CA LYS A 112 -0.11 -6.27 26.39
C LYS A 112 -0.19 -5.38 25.16
N ASN A 113 -1.42 -5.07 24.72
CA ASN A 113 -1.68 -4.20 23.57
C ASN A 113 -1.06 -4.71 22.25
N PHE A 114 -0.74 -5.99 22.15
CA PHE A 114 -0.16 -6.60 20.97
C PHE A 114 -1.09 -7.69 20.42
N ARG A 115 -1.44 -7.57 19.17
CA ARG A 115 -2.33 -8.51 18.47
C ARG A 115 -1.69 -8.96 17.15
N ILE A 116 -1.90 -10.23 16.81
CA ILE A 116 -1.41 -10.81 15.56
C ILE A 116 -2.59 -11.23 14.70
N VAL A 117 -2.54 -10.87 13.42
CA VAL A 117 -3.40 -11.42 12.38
C VAL A 117 -2.62 -12.55 11.70
N PRO A 118 -3.07 -13.80 11.80
CA PRO A 118 -2.34 -14.95 11.28
C PRO A 118 -2.34 -14.98 9.75
N PRO A 119 -1.46 -15.80 9.13
CA PRO A 119 -1.37 -15.90 7.67
C PRO A 119 -2.69 -16.39 7.05
N GLY A 120 -2.93 -16.03 5.79
CA GLY A 120 -4.13 -16.42 5.06
C GLY A 120 -5.37 -15.55 5.33
N ASN A 121 -5.26 -14.49 6.16
CA ASN A 121 -6.36 -13.57 6.46
C ASN A 121 -6.40 -12.30 5.59
N GLY A 122 -5.47 -12.14 4.68
CA GLY A 122 -5.41 -11.03 3.74
C GLY A 122 -4.12 -10.22 3.84
N ILE A 123 -4.01 -9.24 2.95
CA ILE A 123 -2.86 -8.35 2.83
C ILE A 123 -2.94 -7.24 3.90
N CYS A 124 -1.81 -6.89 4.50
CA CYS A 124 -1.67 -5.96 5.63
C CYS A 124 -2.53 -4.69 5.47
N HIS A 125 -2.36 -3.96 4.37
CA HIS A 125 -3.04 -2.68 4.20
C HIS A 125 -4.52 -2.82 3.87
N GLN A 126 -4.93 -3.92 3.22
CA GLN A 126 -6.34 -4.24 2.99
C GLN A 126 -7.03 -4.63 4.31
N VAL A 127 -6.41 -5.49 5.12
CA VAL A 127 -6.91 -5.84 6.46
C VAL A 127 -7.02 -4.60 7.34
N ASN A 128 -6.05 -3.67 7.26
CA ASN A 128 -6.12 -2.40 7.96
C ASN A 128 -7.33 -1.57 7.50
N LEU A 129 -7.50 -1.41 6.19
CA LEU A 129 -8.57 -0.61 5.60
C LEU A 129 -9.96 -1.21 5.89
N GLU A 130 -10.10 -2.52 5.70
CA GLU A 130 -11.39 -3.20 5.74
C GLU A 130 -11.83 -3.61 7.15
N TYR A 131 -10.88 -3.81 8.07
CA TYR A 131 -11.18 -4.40 9.37
C TYR A 131 -10.63 -3.63 10.57
N LEU A 132 -9.33 -3.24 10.58
CA LEU A 132 -8.68 -2.70 11.77
C LEU A 132 -9.00 -1.23 12.01
N ALA A 133 -9.02 -0.42 10.96
CA ALA A 133 -9.23 1.02 11.05
C ALA A 133 -10.65 1.35 11.54
N GLN A 134 -10.70 2.28 12.49
CA GLN A 134 -11.95 2.68 13.15
C GLN A 134 -12.48 4.04 12.66
N GLY A 135 -11.64 4.89 12.04
CA GLY A 135 -11.97 6.27 11.72
C GLY A 135 -12.04 7.16 12.95
N VAL A 136 -12.78 6.75 13.96
CA VAL A 136 -12.84 7.38 15.31
C VAL A 136 -12.68 6.29 16.35
N CYS A 137 -11.68 6.45 17.21
CA CYS A 137 -11.43 5.56 18.35
C CYS A 137 -12.09 6.06 19.62
N THR A 138 -12.33 5.15 20.58
CA THR A 138 -12.81 5.49 21.90
C THR A 138 -11.89 4.93 22.98
N LYS A 139 -11.68 5.70 24.04
CA LYS A 139 -10.93 5.27 25.23
C LYS A 139 -11.71 5.60 26.47
N LYS A 140 -11.76 4.67 27.42
CA LYS A 140 -12.34 4.94 28.75
C LYS A 140 -11.50 6.01 29.46
N TYR A 141 -12.16 7.04 29.92
CA TYR A 141 -11.55 8.15 30.65
C TYR A 141 -12.43 8.48 31.87
N ASN A 142 -11.96 8.16 33.06
CA ASN A 142 -12.75 8.21 34.28
C ASN A 142 -14.07 7.41 34.11
N ASN A 143 -15.21 8.04 34.39
CA ASN A 143 -16.56 7.44 34.25
C ASN A 143 -17.20 7.69 32.85
N SER A 144 -16.42 8.16 31.89
CA SER A 144 -16.88 8.52 30.54
C SER A 144 -16.01 7.86 29.46
N TYR A 145 -16.34 8.10 28.19
CA TYR A 145 -15.53 7.71 27.05
C TYR A 145 -15.04 8.97 26.33
N LEU A 146 -13.76 8.99 26.01
CA LEU A 146 -13.15 9.98 25.13
C LEU A 146 -13.12 9.44 23.73
N ALA A 147 -13.73 10.15 22.77
CA ALA A 147 -13.61 9.88 21.35
C ALA A 147 -12.50 10.74 20.75
N TYR A 148 -11.72 10.15 19.84
CA TYR A 148 -10.62 10.83 19.14
C TYR A 148 -10.42 10.22 17.73
N PRO A 149 -9.83 10.96 16.77
CA PRO A 149 -9.57 10.44 15.44
C PRO A 149 -8.62 9.24 15.47
N ASP A 150 -8.90 8.23 14.67
CA ASP A 150 -7.95 7.13 14.42
C ASP A 150 -6.75 7.68 13.64
N THR A 151 -5.56 7.37 14.10
CA THR A 151 -4.29 7.70 13.45
C THR A 151 -3.33 6.52 13.57
N VAL A 152 -2.53 6.27 12.55
CA VAL A 152 -1.67 5.09 12.52
C VAL A 152 -0.31 5.40 11.90
N ILE A 153 0.73 4.81 12.46
CA ILE A 153 1.99 4.63 11.76
C ILE A 153 2.20 3.14 11.47
N GLY A 154 2.92 2.85 10.42
CA GLY A 154 3.21 1.47 10.07
C GLY A 154 4.66 1.28 9.64
N THR A 155 5.15 0.04 9.79
CA THR A 155 6.52 -0.32 9.39
C THR A 155 6.67 -0.56 7.89
N ASP A 156 5.66 -0.17 7.12
CA ASP A 156 5.63 -0.29 5.65
C ASP A 156 5.25 1.04 5.00
N SER A 157 5.87 1.36 3.86
CA SER A 157 5.62 2.60 3.12
C SER A 157 4.18 2.74 2.64
N HIS A 158 3.50 1.62 2.35
CA HIS A 158 2.11 1.58 1.88
C HIS A 158 1.05 1.68 3.01
N THR A 159 1.47 1.90 4.25
CA THR A 159 0.58 2.30 5.35
C THR A 159 -0.26 3.53 4.97
N THR A 160 0.24 4.35 4.07
CA THR A 160 -0.48 5.52 3.53
C THR A 160 -1.82 5.19 2.87
N MET A 161 -2.08 3.95 2.47
CA MET A 161 -3.37 3.50 1.91
C MET A 161 -4.55 3.86 2.82
N ILE A 162 -4.33 3.87 4.13
CA ILE A 162 -5.37 4.14 5.12
C ILE A 162 -5.92 5.56 5.07
N ASN A 163 -5.17 6.50 4.50
CA ASN A 163 -5.62 7.89 4.37
C ASN A 163 -6.86 8.03 3.48
N SER A 164 -7.15 7.02 2.65
CA SER A 164 -8.39 6.97 1.85
C SER A 164 -9.66 6.91 2.70
N LEU A 165 -9.54 6.39 3.92
CA LEU A 165 -10.64 6.27 4.89
C LEU A 165 -10.80 7.52 5.78
N GLY A 166 -9.96 8.54 5.61
CA GLY A 166 -9.92 9.69 6.50
C GLY A 166 -9.16 9.43 7.81
N VAL A 167 -8.34 8.39 7.84
CA VAL A 167 -7.41 8.08 8.92
C VAL A 167 -6.03 8.57 8.54
N LEU A 168 -5.45 9.45 9.35
CA LEU A 168 -4.09 9.95 9.09
C LEU A 168 -3.07 8.85 9.39
N GLY A 169 -2.29 8.49 8.36
CA GLY A 169 -1.27 7.47 8.52
C GLY A 169 -0.15 7.52 7.48
N TRP A 170 1.04 7.10 7.89
CA TRP A 170 2.22 6.97 7.01
C TRP A 170 3.18 5.90 7.49
N GLY A 171 4.14 5.55 6.62
CA GLY A 171 5.19 4.59 6.90
C GLY A 171 6.36 5.21 7.68
N VAL A 172 6.91 4.42 8.60
CA VAL A 172 8.12 4.76 9.38
C VAL A 172 9.08 3.57 9.37
N GLY A 173 10.32 3.80 9.77
CA GLY A 173 11.29 2.71 9.99
C GLY A 173 10.94 1.86 11.23
N GLY A 174 11.48 0.63 11.29
CA GLY A 174 11.28 -0.28 12.43
C GLY A 174 11.67 0.35 13.77
N ILE A 175 12.84 0.97 13.84
CA ILE A 175 13.34 1.65 15.06
C ILE A 175 12.42 2.81 15.49
N GLU A 176 11.89 3.57 14.55
CA GLU A 176 10.91 4.63 14.86
C GLU A 176 9.61 4.04 15.42
N ALA A 177 9.14 2.93 14.84
CA ALA A 177 7.96 2.23 15.35
C ALA A 177 8.19 1.71 16.78
N GLU A 178 9.36 1.12 17.07
CA GLU A 178 9.73 0.69 18.41
C GLU A 178 9.73 1.84 19.43
N ALA A 179 10.32 2.97 19.06
CA ALA A 179 10.33 4.16 19.91
C ALA A 179 8.90 4.62 20.26
N VAL A 180 8.02 4.62 19.24
CA VAL A 180 6.61 4.99 19.42
C VAL A 180 5.85 3.97 20.26
N ILE A 181 6.07 2.68 20.06
CA ILE A 181 5.49 1.60 20.89
C ILE A 181 5.86 1.79 22.36
N LEU A 182 7.08 2.26 22.65
CA LEU A 182 7.58 2.58 23.97
C LEU A 182 7.15 3.97 24.48
N GLY A 183 6.29 4.67 23.73
CA GLY A 183 5.64 5.92 24.13
C GLY A 183 6.35 7.20 23.72
N GLN A 184 7.42 7.12 22.94
CA GLN A 184 8.07 8.31 22.38
C GLN A 184 7.21 8.95 21.27
N PRO A 185 7.07 10.27 21.25
CA PRO A 185 6.40 10.94 20.13
C PRO A 185 7.32 10.98 18.90
N ILE A 186 6.72 11.04 17.73
CA ILE A 186 7.42 11.36 16.48
C ILE A 186 7.55 12.88 16.38
N THR A 187 8.77 13.36 16.21
CA THR A 187 9.00 14.78 15.92
C THR A 187 8.86 15.03 14.43
N ILE A 188 7.93 15.89 14.05
CA ILE A 188 7.73 16.31 12.66
C ILE A 188 7.71 17.82 12.58
N LEU A 189 8.23 18.39 11.48
CA LEU A 189 8.01 19.78 11.16
C LEU A 189 6.52 20.01 10.80
N VAL A 190 5.96 21.15 11.15
CA VAL A 190 4.59 21.50 10.73
C VAL A 190 4.49 21.35 9.21
N PRO A 191 3.71 20.40 8.69
CA PRO A 191 3.74 20.05 7.28
C PRO A 191 3.09 21.14 6.42
N GLN A 192 3.66 21.35 5.24
CA GLN A 192 2.95 22.05 4.19
C GLN A 192 1.85 21.15 3.64
N VAL A 193 0.64 21.66 3.50
CA VAL A 193 -0.50 20.93 2.95
C VAL A 193 -0.81 21.42 1.54
N ILE A 194 -0.74 20.49 0.58
CA ILE A 194 -1.06 20.73 -0.83
C ILE A 194 -2.44 20.16 -1.13
N CYS A 195 -3.38 21.04 -1.47
CA CYS A 195 -4.70 20.61 -1.92
C CYS A 195 -4.67 20.17 -3.38
N VAL A 196 -5.20 18.98 -3.67
CA VAL A 196 -5.54 18.55 -5.03
C VAL A 196 -7.05 18.69 -5.20
N ASN A 197 -7.46 19.69 -5.96
CA ASN A 197 -8.87 19.97 -6.24
C ASN A 197 -9.30 19.16 -7.48
N LEU A 198 -9.99 18.04 -7.26
CA LEU A 198 -10.49 17.13 -8.28
C LEU A 198 -11.76 17.71 -8.92
N LYS A 199 -11.78 17.78 -10.24
CA LYS A 199 -12.91 18.31 -11.03
C LYS A 199 -13.47 17.24 -11.96
N LYS A 200 -14.77 17.28 -12.18
CA LYS A 200 -15.50 16.39 -13.10
C LYS A 200 -15.41 14.89 -12.70
N SER A 201 -15.45 14.00 -13.70
CA SER A 201 -15.41 12.54 -13.55
C SER A 201 -14.47 11.91 -14.57
N LEU A 202 -14.03 10.68 -14.29
CA LEU A 202 -13.30 9.86 -15.26
C LEU A 202 -14.19 9.57 -16.46
N LYS A 203 -13.58 9.45 -17.63
CA LYS A 203 -14.25 8.97 -18.84
C LYS A 203 -14.45 7.47 -18.75
N GLU A 204 -15.42 6.96 -19.48
CA GLU A 204 -15.61 5.53 -19.66
C GLU A 204 -14.33 4.88 -20.22
N GLY A 205 -14.00 3.69 -19.70
CA GLY A 205 -12.79 2.96 -20.06
C GLY A 205 -11.48 3.43 -19.40
N VAL A 206 -11.53 4.49 -18.57
CA VAL A 206 -10.37 4.96 -17.79
C VAL A 206 -10.42 4.31 -16.39
N THR A 207 -9.32 3.72 -15.99
CA THR A 207 -9.19 2.98 -14.73
C THR A 207 -8.63 3.82 -13.58
N ALA A 208 -8.76 3.31 -12.34
CA ALA A 208 -8.08 3.89 -11.18
C ALA A 208 -6.55 3.92 -11.37
N THR A 209 -5.99 2.93 -12.06
CA THR A 209 -4.55 2.90 -12.39
C THR A 209 -4.16 4.05 -13.29
N ASP A 210 -4.92 4.34 -14.34
CA ASP A 210 -4.67 5.50 -15.20
C ASP A 210 -4.70 6.80 -14.41
N LEU A 211 -5.67 6.93 -13.50
CA LEU A 211 -5.80 8.09 -12.63
C LEU A 211 -4.58 8.26 -11.74
N VAL A 212 -4.18 7.22 -11.00
CA VAL A 212 -3.10 7.33 -10.03
C VAL A 212 -1.75 7.57 -10.70
N LEU A 213 -1.48 6.99 -11.87
CA LEU A 213 -0.26 7.23 -12.61
C LEU A 213 -0.17 8.69 -13.11
N ASN A 214 -1.29 9.25 -13.57
CA ASN A 214 -1.37 10.67 -13.96
C ASN A 214 -1.16 11.60 -12.76
N LEU A 215 -1.77 11.30 -11.60
CA LEU A 215 -1.58 12.06 -10.36
C LEU A 215 -0.12 11.98 -9.89
N THR A 216 0.47 10.79 -9.90
CA THR A 216 1.87 10.57 -9.51
C THR A 216 2.82 11.42 -10.35
N ASN A 217 2.65 11.41 -11.68
CA ASN A 217 3.45 12.25 -12.60
C ASN A 217 3.26 13.75 -12.31
N LEU A 218 2.01 14.19 -12.10
CA LEU A 218 1.72 15.59 -11.81
C LEU A 218 2.34 16.02 -10.47
N LEU A 219 2.13 15.26 -9.41
CA LEU A 219 2.56 15.60 -8.05
C LEU A 219 4.10 15.58 -7.94
N ARG A 220 4.78 14.66 -8.61
CA ARG A 220 6.25 14.70 -8.75
C ARG A 220 6.72 15.99 -9.40
N LYS A 221 6.10 16.41 -10.49
CA LYS A 221 6.42 17.69 -11.16
C LYS A 221 6.14 18.92 -10.28
N LYS A 222 5.18 18.83 -9.34
CA LYS A 222 4.85 19.89 -8.38
C LYS A 222 5.72 19.89 -7.13
N ASN A 223 6.64 18.95 -7.01
CA ASN A 223 7.58 18.78 -5.88
C ASN A 223 6.85 18.74 -4.52
N VAL A 224 6.05 17.71 -4.31
CA VAL A 224 5.32 17.48 -3.05
C VAL A 224 6.12 16.64 -2.04
N VAL A 225 7.42 16.47 -2.26
CA VAL A 225 8.29 15.65 -1.39
C VAL A 225 8.25 16.20 0.04
N GLY A 226 7.96 15.29 0.99
CA GLY A 226 7.87 15.59 2.43
C GLY A 226 6.67 16.47 2.82
N LYS A 227 5.71 16.68 1.91
CA LYS A 227 4.49 17.45 2.17
C LYS A 227 3.31 16.52 2.38
N PHE A 228 2.26 17.04 2.98
CA PHE A 228 0.96 16.37 3.01
C PHE A 228 0.17 16.77 1.77
N VAL A 229 -0.43 15.80 1.12
CA VAL A 229 -1.36 16.04 0.00
C VAL A 229 -2.76 15.72 0.50
N GLU A 230 -3.72 16.61 0.24
CA GLU A 230 -5.10 16.44 0.66
C GLU A 230 -6.02 16.62 -0.55
N PHE A 231 -6.96 15.68 -0.74
CA PHE A 231 -7.82 15.63 -1.93
C PHE A 231 -9.20 16.22 -1.63
N HIS A 232 -9.61 17.16 -2.46
CA HIS A 232 -10.88 17.87 -2.36
C HIS A 232 -11.55 18.04 -3.74
N GLY A 233 -12.66 18.71 -3.78
CA GLY A 233 -13.36 19.09 -5.00
C GLY A 233 -14.55 18.18 -5.34
N GLU A 234 -15.32 18.61 -6.32
CA GLU A 234 -16.55 17.95 -6.76
C GLU A 234 -16.29 16.53 -7.31
N GLY A 235 -15.13 16.35 -7.99
CA GLY A 235 -14.72 15.06 -8.56
C GLY A 235 -14.46 13.97 -7.51
N LEU A 236 -14.24 14.35 -6.26
CA LEU A 236 -14.00 13.40 -5.18
C LEU A 236 -15.18 12.42 -4.97
N ARG A 237 -16.41 12.88 -5.17
CA ARG A 237 -17.61 12.06 -5.01
C ARG A 237 -17.71 10.94 -6.05
N ASN A 238 -17.08 11.12 -7.19
CA ASN A 238 -17.11 10.18 -8.30
C ASN A 238 -16.05 9.08 -8.16
N LEU A 239 -15.21 9.16 -7.12
CA LEU A 239 -14.20 8.15 -6.79
C LEU A 239 -14.73 7.22 -5.70
N SER A 240 -14.73 5.93 -5.99
CA SER A 240 -15.00 4.90 -4.99
C SER A 240 -13.91 4.90 -3.91
N LEU A 241 -14.16 4.28 -2.77
CA LEU A 241 -13.13 4.19 -1.74
C LEU A 241 -11.91 3.38 -2.20
N PRO A 242 -12.03 2.25 -2.93
CA PRO A 242 -10.88 1.56 -3.52
C PRO A 242 -10.05 2.44 -4.48
N ASP A 243 -10.67 3.31 -5.26
CA ASP A 243 -9.93 4.27 -6.11
C ASP A 243 -9.10 5.24 -5.26
N ARG A 244 -9.71 5.79 -4.20
CA ARG A 244 -9.01 6.65 -3.23
C ARG A 244 -7.89 5.90 -2.53
N ALA A 245 -8.09 4.63 -2.19
CA ALA A 245 -7.10 3.78 -1.56
C ALA A 245 -5.88 3.57 -2.47
N THR A 246 -6.10 3.35 -3.76
CA THR A 246 -5.04 3.25 -4.76
C THR A 246 -4.22 4.54 -4.84
N ILE A 247 -4.88 5.71 -4.81
CA ILE A 247 -4.20 7.00 -4.84
C ILE A 247 -3.40 7.24 -3.54
N ALA A 248 -4.02 6.97 -2.39
CA ALA A 248 -3.37 7.14 -1.09
C ALA A 248 -2.18 6.20 -0.91
N ASN A 249 -2.29 4.96 -1.42
CA ASN A 249 -1.25 3.95 -1.38
C ASN A 249 0.03 4.41 -2.10
N MET A 250 -0.10 5.12 -3.21
CA MET A 250 1.03 5.61 -3.99
C MET A 250 1.62 6.95 -3.49
N ALA A 251 1.32 7.35 -2.25
CA ALA A 251 1.94 8.55 -1.67
C ALA A 251 3.48 8.51 -1.69
N PRO A 252 4.16 7.39 -1.37
CA PRO A 252 5.60 7.29 -1.51
C PRO A 252 6.09 7.51 -2.94
N GLU A 253 5.39 7.01 -3.95
CA GLU A 253 5.76 7.13 -5.35
C GLU A 253 5.67 8.57 -5.84
N TYR A 254 4.68 9.35 -5.45
CA TYR A 254 4.68 10.79 -5.75
C TYR A 254 5.48 11.62 -4.75
N GLY A 255 5.98 11.02 -3.67
CA GLY A 255 6.93 11.59 -2.72
C GLY A 255 6.31 12.36 -1.57
N ALA A 256 5.00 12.33 -1.41
CA ALA A 256 4.33 12.93 -0.25
C ALA A 256 4.42 12.04 0.99
N THR A 257 4.31 12.63 2.17
CA THR A 257 4.20 11.88 3.42
C THR A 257 2.90 11.11 3.47
N CYS A 258 1.81 11.70 3.00
CA CYS A 258 0.51 11.04 2.87
C CYS A 258 -0.33 11.68 1.75
N GLY A 259 -1.34 10.93 1.28
CA GLY A 259 -2.38 11.41 0.37
C GLY A 259 -3.74 11.25 1.02
N PHE A 260 -4.19 12.27 1.74
CA PHE A 260 -5.33 12.23 2.65
C PHE A 260 -6.65 12.56 1.94
N PHE A 261 -7.67 11.77 2.22
CA PHE A 261 -9.04 11.97 1.77
C PHE A 261 -9.93 12.24 2.98
N PRO A 262 -10.50 13.44 3.13
CA PRO A 262 -11.42 13.71 4.22
C PRO A 262 -12.63 12.77 4.19
N THR A 263 -13.05 12.31 5.36
CA THR A 263 -14.21 11.41 5.52
C THR A 263 -15.47 12.07 4.96
N ASP A 264 -16.18 11.35 4.11
CA ASP A 264 -17.44 11.77 3.50
C ASP A 264 -18.46 10.62 3.46
N LYS A 265 -19.55 10.80 2.71
CA LYS A 265 -20.59 9.77 2.57
C LYS A 265 -20.09 8.49 1.91
N VAL A 266 -19.12 8.57 1.00
CA VAL A 266 -18.50 7.39 0.38
C VAL A 266 -17.77 6.57 1.45
N THR A 267 -17.02 7.22 2.34
CA THR A 267 -16.36 6.57 3.48
C THR A 267 -17.37 5.88 4.40
N ILE A 268 -18.46 6.57 4.76
CA ILE A 268 -19.53 6.00 5.62
C ILE A 268 -20.14 4.75 4.97
N ASN A 269 -20.41 4.80 3.68
CA ASN A 269 -20.94 3.65 2.94
C ASN A 269 -19.96 2.48 2.91
N TYR A 270 -18.67 2.76 2.79
CA TYR A 270 -17.63 1.73 2.84
C TYR A 270 -17.51 1.07 4.23
N LEU A 271 -17.62 1.84 5.30
CA LEU A 271 -17.66 1.29 6.67
C LEU A 271 -18.86 0.36 6.86
N LYS A 272 -20.02 0.67 6.25
CA LYS A 272 -21.18 -0.22 6.23
C LYS A 272 -20.92 -1.50 5.44
N LEU A 273 -20.37 -1.36 4.24
CA LEU A 273 -20.06 -2.47 3.35
C LEU A 273 -19.08 -3.47 4.00
N THR A 274 -18.11 -2.96 4.74
CA THR A 274 -17.08 -3.76 5.43
C THR A 274 -17.51 -4.22 6.84
N GLY A 275 -18.79 -4.10 7.17
CA GLY A 275 -19.41 -4.72 8.35
C GLY A 275 -19.12 -4.04 9.69
N ARG A 276 -18.74 -2.75 9.71
CA ARG A 276 -18.67 -1.99 10.97
C ARG A 276 -20.05 -1.86 11.57
N LYS A 277 -20.13 -1.98 12.91
CA LYS A 277 -21.40 -1.87 13.64
C LYS A 277 -22.04 -0.50 13.43
N LYS A 278 -23.37 -0.47 13.35
CA LYS A 278 -24.13 0.75 13.11
C LYS A 278 -23.81 1.85 14.14
N GLU A 279 -23.76 1.48 15.42
CA GLU A 279 -23.48 2.41 16.51
C GLU A 279 -22.12 3.07 16.35
N HIS A 280 -21.12 2.32 15.87
CA HIS A 280 -19.79 2.84 15.59
C HIS A 280 -19.79 3.79 14.38
N ILE A 281 -20.50 3.44 13.32
CA ILE A 281 -20.63 4.30 12.13
C ILE A 281 -21.33 5.62 12.49
N ASP A 282 -22.38 5.55 13.30
CA ASP A 282 -23.11 6.73 13.78
C ASP A 282 -22.20 7.62 14.64
N LEU A 283 -21.33 7.02 15.48
CA LEU A 283 -20.32 7.74 16.24
C LEU A 283 -19.31 8.44 15.31
N VAL A 284 -18.79 7.75 14.31
CA VAL A 284 -17.80 8.31 13.33
C VAL A 284 -18.41 9.52 12.64
N GLU A 285 -19.61 9.37 12.07
CA GLU A 285 -20.30 10.47 11.37
C GLU A 285 -20.59 11.65 12.30
N TYR A 286 -21.12 11.38 13.47
CA TYR A 286 -21.44 12.42 14.46
C TYR A 286 -20.20 13.17 14.94
N TYR A 287 -19.16 12.44 15.36
CA TYR A 287 -17.93 13.02 15.87
C TYR A 287 -17.26 13.92 14.83
N LEU A 288 -17.06 13.41 13.60
CA LEU A 288 -16.38 14.16 12.56
C LEU A 288 -17.16 15.38 12.10
N LYS A 289 -18.51 15.32 12.07
CA LYS A 289 -19.34 16.51 11.83
C LYS A 289 -19.21 17.55 12.94
N LYS A 290 -19.18 17.13 14.20
CA LYS A 290 -19.02 18.04 15.35
C LYS A 290 -17.64 18.68 15.40
N GLN A 291 -16.62 18.00 14.89
CA GLN A 291 -15.25 18.52 14.82
C GLN A 291 -14.97 19.30 13.52
N ASN A 292 -15.94 19.47 12.62
CA ASN A 292 -15.77 20.06 11.28
C ASN A 292 -14.69 19.33 10.44
N LEU A 293 -14.56 18.02 10.63
CA LEU A 293 -13.65 17.15 9.87
C LEU A 293 -14.37 16.30 8.82
N PHE A 294 -15.70 16.36 8.79
CA PHE A 294 -16.52 15.66 7.80
C PHE A 294 -16.64 16.52 6.53
N ASN A 295 -16.36 15.91 5.38
CA ASN A 295 -16.44 16.61 4.10
C ASN A 295 -17.90 16.63 3.58
N ASP A 296 -18.64 17.61 3.97
CA ASP A 296 -20.02 17.89 3.53
C ASP A 296 -20.12 18.99 2.46
N GLN A 297 -18.97 19.42 1.92
CA GLN A 297 -18.81 20.48 0.90
C GLN A 297 -18.90 21.94 1.40
N ASN A 298 -19.14 22.16 2.67
CA ASN A 298 -19.10 23.50 3.24
C ASN A 298 -17.68 23.98 3.59
N ASN A 299 -16.65 23.25 3.12
CA ASN A 299 -15.24 23.49 3.47
C ASN A 299 -14.56 24.59 2.64
N GLU A 300 -15.30 25.56 2.10
CA GLU A 300 -14.73 26.70 1.32
C GLU A 300 -13.74 27.57 2.11
N LYS A 301 -13.64 27.38 3.43
CA LYS A 301 -12.81 28.20 4.32
C LYS A 301 -11.42 27.63 4.61
N ILE A 302 -11.09 26.42 4.13
CA ILE A 302 -9.80 25.81 4.42
C ILE A 302 -8.71 26.48 3.57
N LYS A 303 -7.68 27.01 4.25
CA LYS A 303 -6.50 27.61 3.59
C LYS A 303 -5.40 26.56 3.49
N PHE A 304 -5.03 26.22 2.27
CA PHE A 304 -3.92 25.33 1.96
C PHE A 304 -2.65 26.11 1.61
N THR A 305 -1.49 25.50 1.76
CA THR A 305 -0.22 26.09 1.31
C THR A 305 -0.24 26.33 -0.20
N LYS A 306 -0.83 25.39 -0.95
CA LYS A 306 -0.99 25.47 -2.40
C LYS A 306 -2.17 24.63 -2.84
N THR A 307 -2.89 25.08 -3.88
CA THR A 307 -3.95 24.30 -4.53
C THR A 307 -3.54 23.93 -5.95
N VAL A 308 -3.74 22.69 -6.32
CA VAL A 308 -3.52 22.11 -7.66
C VAL A 308 -4.85 21.64 -8.20
N ASN A 309 -5.34 22.25 -9.29
CA ASN A 309 -6.54 21.77 -9.96
C ASN A 309 -6.22 20.58 -10.86
N PHE A 310 -7.04 19.54 -10.77
CA PHE A 310 -6.90 18.31 -11.55
C PHE A 310 -8.24 17.90 -12.17
N ASP A 311 -8.31 17.93 -13.50
CA ASP A 311 -9.51 17.61 -14.26
C ASP A 311 -9.52 16.12 -14.64
N LEU A 312 -10.37 15.32 -14.00
CA LEU A 312 -10.48 13.87 -14.20
C LEU A 312 -10.88 13.52 -15.65
N SER A 313 -11.62 14.38 -16.33
CA SER A 313 -12.06 14.13 -17.70
C SER A 313 -10.95 14.20 -18.75
N ARG A 314 -9.75 14.68 -18.37
CA ARG A 314 -8.58 14.78 -19.26
C ARG A 314 -7.68 13.55 -19.22
N ILE A 315 -7.96 12.62 -18.34
CA ILE A 315 -7.19 11.39 -18.23
C ILE A 315 -7.58 10.45 -19.36
N GLY A 316 -6.59 9.78 -19.89
CA GLY A 316 -6.77 8.69 -20.87
C GLY A 316 -5.91 7.50 -20.49
N PRO A 317 -6.10 6.35 -21.15
CA PRO A 317 -5.32 5.14 -20.90
C PRO A 317 -3.83 5.39 -21.00
N CYS A 318 -3.08 4.89 -20.01
CA CYS A 318 -1.65 5.11 -19.90
C CYS A 318 -0.94 3.94 -19.21
N VAL A 319 0.37 3.92 -19.31
CA VAL A 319 1.26 3.04 -18.58
C VAL A 319 2.38 3.85 -17.96
N ALA A 320 3.11 3.26 -17.05
CA ALA A 320 4.29 3.87 -16.46
C ALA A 320 5.53 3.01 -16.69
N GLY A 321 6.68 3.65 -16.71
CA GLY A 321 7.97 2.99 -16.85
C GLY A 321 8.77 3.52 -18.03
N PRO A 322 9.88 2.78 -18.34
CA PRO A 322 10.28 1.48 -17.78
C PRO A 322 10.94 1.53 -16.41
N LYS A 323 11.39 2.73 -15.96
CA LYS A 323 12.21 2.83 -14.76
C LYS A 323 11.42 3.14 -13.49
N ARG A 324 10.43 4.04 -13.57
CA ARG A 324 9.76 4.58 -12.39
C ARG A 324 8.26 4.75 -12.59
N PRO A 325 7.42 4.65 -11.54
CA PRO A 325 5.98 4.82 -11.64
C PRO A 325 5.54 6.20 -12.15
N GLN A 326 6.33 7.23 -11.95
CA GLN A 326 6.05 8.58 -12.45
C GLN A 326 6.41 8.80 -13.93
N ASP A 327 7.09 7.84 -14.57
CA ASP A 327 7.44 7.92 -16.00
C ASP A 327 6.21 7.55 -16.82
N LEU A 328 5.30 8.50 -16.99
CA LEU A 328 4.00 8.32 -17.62
C LEU A 328 4.10 8.28 -19.12
N ILE A 329 3.55 7.24 -19.75
CA ILE A 329 3.47 7.07 -21.20
C ILE A 329 2.00 6.86 -21.59
N LYS A 330 1.49 7.68 -22.52
CA LYS A 330 0.16 7.44 -23.10
C LYS A 330 0.17 6.10 -23.83
N LEU A 331 -0.90 5.31 -23.70
CA LEU A 331 -0.99 3.99 -24.32
C LEU A 331 -0.72 4.04 -25.84
N SER A 332 -1.19 5.08 -26.53
CA SER A 332 -0.92 5.31 -27.95
C SER A 332 0.57 5.50 -28.30
N ASN A 333 1.39 5.88 -27.33
CA ASN A 333 2.80 6.22 -27.54
C ASN A 333 3.76 5.11 -27.08
N VAL A 334 3.25 3.98 -26.57
CA VAL A 334 4.08 2.90 -26.03
C VAL A 334 5.04 2.35 -27.07
N SER A 335 4.55 2.02 -28.28
CA SER A 335 5.38 1.49 -29.37
C SER A 335 6.51 2.45 -29.78
N VAL A 336 6.17 3.75 -29.93
CA VAL A 336 7.16 4.78 -30.29
C VAL A 336 8.21 4.95 -29.20
N ASN A 337 7.77 4.96 -27.95
CA ASN A 337 8.66 5.10 -26.79
C ASN A 337 9.60 3.90 -26.66
N PHE A 338 9.07 2.69 -26.82
CA PHE A 338 9.84 1.45 -26.81
C PHE A 338 10.92 1.45 -27.90
N LYS A 339 10.54 1.72 -29.16
CA LYS A 339 11.50 1.79 -30.27
C LYS A 339 12.62 2.80 -30.00
N LYS A 340 12.26 3.98 -29.49
CA LYS A 340 13.24 5.03 -29.16
C LYS A 340 14.19 4.59 -28.06
N GLN A 341 13.71 3.92 -27.03
CA GLN A 341 14.50 3.51 -25.88
C GLN A 341 15.53 2.43 -26.23
N TYR A 342 15.14 1.48 -27.05
CA TYR A 342 16.00 0.36 -27.48
C TYR A 342 16.72 0.63 -28.80
N ASN A 343 16.70 1.88 -29.29
CA ASN A 343 17.31 2.27 -30.56
C ASN A 343 16.91 1.39 -31.75
N LEU A 344 15.70 0.86 -31.75
CA LEU A 344 15.19 0.02 -32.82
C LEU A 344 14.94 0.89 -34.08
N LYS A 345 15.61 0.55 -35.19
CA LYS A 345 15.40 1.21 -36.47
C LYS A 345 13.99 0.89 -37.00
N GLU A 346 13.36 1.84 -37.70
CA GLU A 346 12.01 1.68 -38.26
C GLU A 346 11.87 0.51 -39.25
N ASN A 347 13.00 0.03 -39.82
CA ASN A 347 13.02 -1.08 -40.78
C ASN A 347 12.77 -2.47 -40.16
N ASN A 348 12.81 -2.61 -38.84
CA ASN A 348 12.33 -3.83 -38.19
C ASN A 348 10.82 -3.68 -37.92
N SER A 349 10.05 -3.53 -39.01
CA SER A 349 8.62 -3.33 -38.86
C SER A 349 7.97 -4.61 -38.33
N PRO A 350 7.03 -4.47 -37.38
CA PRO A 350 6.18 -5.58 -36.92
C PRO A 350 5.20 -6.07 -38.03
N ILE A 351 5.38 -5.61 -39.27
CA ILE A 351 4.50 -5.95 -40.42
C ILE A 351 4.53 -7.46 -40.68
N GLU A 352 5.67 -8.11 -40.50
CA GLU A 352 5.74 -9.58 -40.60
C GLU A 352 4.94 -10.30 -39.51
N LEU A 353 4.89 -9.74 -38.31
CA LEU A 353 4.07 -10.25 -37.20
C LEU A 353 2.57 -9.97 -37.37
N ARG A 354 2.19 -8.89 -38.10
CA ARG A 354 0.77 -8.59 -38.38
C ARG A 354 0.17 -9.49 -39.44
N ASN A 355 0.98 -10.02 -40.34
CA ASN A 355 0.52 -10.88 -41.43
C ASN A 355 0.63 -12.37 -41.08
N ALA A 356 1.29 -12.73 -39.97
CA ALA A 356 1.29 -14.09 -39.50
C ALA A 356 -0.02 -14.37 -38.74
N LEU A 357 -0.85 -15.22 -39.28
CA LEU A 357 -2.00 -15.76 -38.56
C LEU A 357 -1.50 -16.44 -37.25
N PRO A 358 -2.27 -16.40 -36.16
CA PRO A 358 -1.84 -16.97 -34.87
C PRO A 358 -1.39 -18.44 -34.93
N GLY A 359 -1.79 -19.20 -35.95
CA GLY A 359 -1.34 -20.57 -36.16
C GLY A 359 -0.07 -20.75 -37.02
N GLU A 360 0.43 -19.68 -37.65
CA GLU A 360 1.60 -19.76 -38.57
C GLU A 360 2.91 -19.33 -37.93
N LEU A 361 2.86 -18.70 -36.75
CA LEU A 361 4.04 -18.49 -35.91
C LEU A 361 4.40 -19.83 -35.28
N SER A 362 5.24 -20.61 -35.98
CA SER A 362 5.85 -21.80 -35.38
C SER A 362 6.50 -21.43 -34.04
N HIS A 363 6.47 -22.32 -33.07
CA HIS A 363 7.18 -22.17 -31.77
C HIS A 363 8.65 -21.79 -31.97
N HIS A 364 9.23 -22.23 -33.08
CA HIS A 364 10.60 -21.90 -33.50
C HIS A 364 10.81 -20.40 -33.76
N LYS A 365 9.87 -19.70 -34.42
CA LYS A 365 9.97 -18.23 -34.61
C LYS A 365 9.71 -17.44 -33.34
N ARG A 366 8.89 -17.94 -32.39
CA ARG A 366 8.69 -17.33 -31.09
C ARG A 366 9.96 -17.45 -30.24
N SER A 367 10.62 -18.59 -30.24
CA SER A 367 11.87 -18.77 -29.49
C SER A 367 13.02 -17.91 -30.04
N LEU A 368 13.07 -17.68 -31.35
CA LEU A 368 14.03 -16.77 -31.98
C LEU A 368 13.77 -15.28 -31.65
N PHE A 369 12.50 -14.89 -31.45
CA PHE A 369 12.17 -13.51 -31.07
C PHE A 369 12.65 -13.13 -29.67
N TYR A 370 12.68 -14.09 -28.74
CA TYR A 370 13.22 -13.89 -27.38
C TYR A 370 14.71 -14.21 -27.26
N ARG A 371 15.34 -14.73 -28.28
CA ARG A 371 16.72 -15.24 -28.25
C ARG A 371 17.72 -14.15 -27.86
N ASP A 372 17.61 -12.95 -28.44
CA ASP A 372 18.55 -11.86 -28.22
C ASP A 372 18.45 -11.25 -26.82
N GLU A 373 17.27 -11.33 -26.17
CA GLU A 373 17.11 -10.92 -24.76
C GLU A 373 17.57 -12.02 -23.79
N PHE A 374 17.37 -13.29 -24.13
CA PHE A 374 17.80 -14.42 -23.29
C PHE A 374 19.31 -14.61 -23.29
N GLU A 375 20.02 -14.33 -24.37
CA GLU A 375 21.48 -14.43 -24.45
C GLU A 375 22.21 -13.52 -23.45
N GLN A 376 21.57 -12.46 -22.97
CA GLN A 376 22.14 -11.59 -21.91
C GLN A 376 22.06 -12.17 -20.48
N PHE A 377 21.21 -13.16 -20.26
CA PHE A 377 20.90 -13.68 -18.92
C PHE A 377 21.27 -15.15 -18.70
N TYR A 378 21.60 -15.88 -19.75
CA TYR A 378 21.90 -17.33 -19.69
C TYR A 378 23.34 -17.62 -20.14
N THR A 379 23.96 -18.57 -19.48
CA THR A 379 25.28 -19.06 -19.86
C THR A 379 25.20 -19.86 -21.16
N ASP A 380 26.33 -20.01 -21.89
CA ASP A 380 26.42 -20.87 -23.09
C ASP A 380 25.96 -22.31 -22.82
N SER A 381 26.15 -22.80 -21.58
CA SER A 381 25.62 -24.08 -21.13
C SER A 381 24.11 -24.14 -21.11
N ASP A 382 23.47 -23.08 -20.65
CA ASP A 382 21.99 -23.02 -20.58
C ASP A 382 21.38 -22.90 -21.97
N LEU A 383 21.98 -22.10 -22.84
CA LEU A 383 21.59 -21.96 -24.24
C LEU A 383 21.75 -23.28 -25.01
N THR A 384 22.81 -24.06 -24.71
CA THR A 384 23.02 -25.38 -25.30
C THR A 384 21.95 -26.37 -24.86
N LYS A 385 21.60 -26.37 -23.56
CA LYS A 385 20.48 -27.18 -23.05
C LYS A 385 19.15 -26.81 -23.70
N MET A 386 18.86 -25.52 -23.83
CA MET A 386 17.65 -25.06 -24.51
C MET A 386 17.60 -25.49 -25.99
N LYS A 387 18.71 -25.39 -26.72
CA LYS A 387 18.81 -25.87 -28.11
C LYS A 387 18.56 -27.37 -28.20
N ASN A 388 19.13 -28.17 -27.30
CA ASN A 388 18.90 -29.60 -27.23
C ASN A 388 17.45 -29.96 -26.92
N HIS A 389 16.79 -29.21 -26.06
CA HIS A 389 15.38 -29.36 -25.77
C HIS A 389 14.50 -29.05 -26.99
N ILE A 390 14.77 -27.95 -27.70
CA ILE A 390 14.06 -27.58 -28.92
C ILE A 390 14.19 -28.70 -29.97
N SER A 391 15.41 -29.18 -30.20
CA SER A 391 15.66 -30.30 -31.12
C SER A 391 14.97 -31.60 -30.72
N TYR A 392 14.83 -31.86 -29.42
CA TYR A 392 14.08 -33.00 -28.91
C TYR A 392 12.58 -32.90 -29.27
N PHE A 393 11.98 -31.72 -29.13
CA PHE A 393 10.56 -31.50 -29.48
C PHE A 393 10.32 -31.58 -30.97
N GLU A 394 11.21 -31.02 -31.80
CA GLU A 394 11.12 -31.10 -33.25
C GLU A 394 11.20 -32.56 -33.74
N ASN A 395 12.10 -33.37 -33.14
CA ASN A 395 12.28 -34.76 -33.58
C ASN A 395 11.17 -35.71 -33.08
N ASN A 396 10.41 -35.34 -32.05
CA ASN A 396 9.39 -36.21 -31.44
C ASN A 396 7.95 -35.76 -31.73
N ASN A 397 7.73 -34.79 -32.64
CA ASN A 397 6.39 -34.29 -32.99
C ASN A 397 5.53 -33.85 -31.82
N VAL A 398 6.14 -33.27 -30.76
CA VAL A 398 5.43 -32.79 -29.59
C VAL A 398 4.80 -31.44 -29.92
N ASN A 399 3.46 -31.38 -29.90
CA ASN A 399 2.70 -30.26 -30.41
C ASN A 399 2.74 -28.98 -29.55
N SER A 400 3.30 -28.99 -28.34
CA SER A 400 3.54 -27.79 -27.58
C SER A 400 4.62 -27.95 -26.49
N ILE A 401 5.42 -26.91 -26.27
CA ILE A 401 6.35 -26.78 -25.15
C ILE A 401 5.60 -26.78 -23.80
N ASP A 402 4.36 -26.34 -23.78
CA ASP A 402 3.51 -26.23 -22.59
C ASP A 402 3.25 -27.58 -21.94
N SER A 403 3.19 -28.67 -22.73
CA SER A 403 3.04 -30.02 -22.20
C SER A 403 4.27 -30.55 -21.45
N TYR A 404 5.45 -30.05 -21.76
CA TYR A 404 6.70 -30.47 -21.09
C TYR A 404 6.89 -29.82 -19.72
N TYR A 405 6.41 -28.58 -19.53
CA TYR A 405 6.48 -27.89 -18.25
C TYR A 405 5.24 -28.12 -17.37
N GLY A 406 4.37 -29.05 -17.72
CA GLY A 406 3.18 -29.40 -16.93
C GLY A 406 2.08 -28.34 -17.01
N VAL A 407 2.15 -27.42 -17.96
CA VAL A 407 1.04 -26.52 -18.28
C VAL A 407 0.05 -27.30 -19.10
N THR A 408 -0.93 -27.93 -18.46
CA THR A 408 -2.04 -28.59 -19.13
C THR A 408 -2.83 -27.56 -19.96
N ASN A 409 -3.07 -27.86 -21.22
CA ASN A 409 -3.99 -27.10 -22.05
C ASN A 409 -5.34 -26.96 -21.33
N LEU A 410 -5.72 -25.73 -21.04
CA LEU A 410 -7.00 -25.40 -20.40
C LEU A 410 -8.24 -25.83 -21.21
N ASN A 411 -8.05 -26.40 -22.42
CA ASN A 411 -9.12 -26.84 -23.31
C ASN A 411 -9.47 -28.34 -23.18
N GLU A 412 -8.75 -29.13 -22.40
CA GLU A 412 -9.05 -30.58 -22.20
C GLU A 412 -9.76 -30.91 -20.88
N SER A 413 -10.12 -29.90 -20.08
CA SER A 413 -10.95 -30.07 -18.88
C SER A 413 -12.34 -29.45 -19.08
N ARG A 414 -13.11 -30.04 -19.97
CA ARG A 414 -14.58 -29.95 -19.96
C ARG A 414 -15.19 -31.34 -19.89
#